data_b552bbd8cf74655a43c402116ac3cee2
#
_entry.id   b552bbd8cf74655a43c402116ac3cee2
#
_cell.length_a   1.000
_cell.length_b   1.000
_cell.length_c   1.000
_cell.angle_alpha   90.00
_cell.angle_beta   90.00
_cell.angle_gamma   90.00
#
_symmetry.space_group_name_H-M   'P 1'
#
loop_
_entity.id
_entity.type
_entity.pdbx_description
1 polymer ?
#
loop_
_entity_poly.entity_id
_entity_poly.type
_entity_poly.pdbx_seq_one_letter_code
_entity_poly.pdbx_strand_id
1 'polypeptide(L)'
;GNPAATDPTHAGRKALLTAAVCAVGAIGLGLAMKDAQGQMKAGGFFGAGMLLLVSCLCVCHAWLGKMATGGGASFATLGAMGWRGSARRRGRSLACIGLLACGVFLLVAVGAFRLDPNDGAQERWSGTGGFAFFGQSDVPVLYDLNTEKGREEMAVNGDVSLVQMRVREGDDASCLNLNQTREPRLLGVDPQQLIDKEAFTFAKGDGWELLNGTDGGTVPAVVDMNTGMWALHVKVGDEMEYPNEAGGKFPIRIVGFLANSMLQGDLIISEQNFVKQFPSASGYRAFLIDAEDPQATEEELSFALEDYGLELTPATRRLAEFSQVQNTYLDIFQALGGLALLLGSVGLGVVVLRNVLERRGELALLQAVGFRKGSLHWLVLAEHGGLLALGLIGGVVSALLAVAPSLTGPGQGLPMDLLKWIIGGILVSGLFWTWLASVAALRGSLLTALRSE
;
A
#
# COMPACT_ATOMS: atom_id res chain seq x y z
N GLY A 1 36.69 -18.33 32.78
CA GLY A 1 35.33 -18.68 33.19
C GLY A 1 34.46 -18.83 31.97
N ASN A 2 34.09 -20.06 31.61
CA ASN A 2 33.10 -20.33 30.57
C ASN A 2 31.76 -19.69 30.95
N PRO A 3 31.12 -18.85 30.10
CA PRO A 3 29.75 -18.48 30.35
C PRO A 3 28.88 -19.75 30.23
N ALA A 4 28.07 -20.00 31.25
CA ALA A 4 27.23 -21.17 31.42
C ALA A 4 26.59 -21.60 30.11
N ALA A 5 26.86 -22.80 29.66
CA ALA A 5 26.19 -23.44 28.53
C ALA A 5 24.72 -23.62 28.93
N THR A 6 23.87 -22.70 28.46
CA THR A 6 22.42 -22.82 28.65
C THR A 6 21.96 -24.07 27.95
N ASP A 7 21.32 -24.97 28.71
CA ASP A 7 20.78 -26.25 28.24
C ASP A 7 19.95 -26.03 26.96
N PRO A 8 20.26 -26.66 25.84
CA PRO A 8 19.62 -26.41 24.55
C PRO A 8 18.11 -26.70 24.55
N THR A 9 17.63 -27.51 25.47
CA THR A 9 16.22 -27.81 25.68
C THR A 9 15.44 -26.65 26.35
N HIS A 10 16.08 -25.96 27.28
CA HIS A 10 15.50 -24.79 27.95
C HIS A 10 15.44 -23.56 27.01
N ALA A 11 16.43 -23.34 26.16
CA ALA A 11 16.44 -22.24 25.19
C ALA A 11 15.33 -22.41 24.11
N GLY A 12 15.12 -23.63 23.64
CA GLY A 12 14.07 -23.94 22.67
C GLY A 12 12.66 -23.74 23.26
N ARG A 13 12.44 -24.13 24.53
CA ARG A 13 11.16 -23.97 25.22
C ARG A 13 10.84 -22.50 25.48
N LYS A 14 11.82 -21.68 25.87
CA LYS A 14 11.67 -20.23 26.02
C LYS A 14 11.30 -19.57 24.68
N ALA A 15 11.97 -19.94 23.59
CA ALA A 15 11.66 -19.40 22.26
C ALA A 15 10.24 -19.74 21.82
N LEU A 16 9.74 -20.97 22.07
CA LEU A 16 8.35 -21.35 21.78
C LEU A 16 7.34 -20.59 22.63
N LEU A 17 7.64 -20.35 23.92
CA LEU A 17 6.80 -19.52 24.78
C LEU A 17 6.73 -18.08 24.27
N THR A 18 7.87 -17.49 23.90
CA THR A 18 7.91 -16.14 23.29
C THR A 18 7.13 -16.11 21.99
N ALA A 19 7.27 -17.13 21.13
CA ALA A 19 6.50 -17.24 19.90
C ALA A 19 4.99 -17.27 20.16
N ALA A 20 4.56 -18.06 21.13
CA ALA A 20 3.13 -18.17 21.52
C ALA A 20 2.60 -16.82 22.05
N VAL A 21 3.35 -16.15 22.92
CA VAL A 21 2.98 -14.82 23.45
C VAL A 21 2.87 -13.79 22.33
N CYS A 22 3.86 -13.74 21.42
CA CYS A 22 3.82 -12.84 20.29
C CYS A 22 2.67 -13.15 19.32
N ALA A 23 2.39 -14.43 19.05
CA ALA A 23 1.26 -14.82 18.20
C ALA A 23 -0.09 -14.44 18.82
N VAL A 24 -0.29 -14.72 20.12
CA VAL A 24 -1.49 -14.31 20.85
C VAL A 24 -1.61 -12.78 20.88
N GLY A 25 -0.50 -12.07 21.09
CA GLY A 25 -0.44 -10.62 21.04
C GLY A 25 -0.81 -10.06 19.66
N ALA A 26 -0.32 -10.69 18.59
CA ALA A 26 -0.66 -10.31 17.20
C ALA A 26 -2.16 -10.48 16.91
N ILE A 27 -2.73 -11.61 17.30
CA ILE A 27 -4.17 -11.90 17.15
C ILE A 27 -5.00 -10.93 18.01
N GLY A 28 -4.61 -10.75 19.28
CA GLY A 28 -5.30 -9.84 20.21
C GLY A 28 -5.30 -8.39 19.72
N LEU A 29 -4.14 -7.91 19.22
CA LEU A 29 -4.02 -6.58 18.65
C LEU A 29 -4.84 -6.42 17.36
N GLY A 30 -4.81 -7.41 16.47
CA GLY A 30 -5.64 -7.43 15.26
C GLY A 30 -7.14 -7.38 15.55
N LEU A 31 -7.59 -8.16 16.54
CA LEU A 31 -8.99 -8.15 16.97
C LEU A 31 -9.40 -6.83 17.65
N ALA A 32 -8.54 -6.30 18.53
CA ALA A 32 -8.80 -5.02 19.23
C ALA A 32 -8.85 -3.84 18.24
N MET A 33 -8.11 -3.90 17.13
CA MET A 33 -8.07 -2.85 16.11
C MET A 33 -9.08 -3.06 14.97
N LYS A 34 -9.92 -4.10 15.01
CA LYS A 34 -10.89 -4.39 13.96
C LYS A 34 -11.86 -3.22 13.73
N ASP A 35 -12.33 -2.63 14.82
CA ASP A 35 -13.30 -1.52 14.82
C ASP A 35 -12.62 -0.14 14.92
N ALA A 36 -11.29 -0.10 15.01
CA ALA A 36 -10.53 1.14 14.97
C ALA A 36 -10.59 1.77 13.57
N GLN A 37 -10.40 3.09 13.50
CA GLN A 37 -10.50 3.84 12.25
C GLN A 37 -9.19 4.53 11.88
N GLY A 38 -8.98 4.75 10.57
CA GLY A 38 -7.86 5.53 10.05
C GLY A 38 -6.49 5.00 10.45
N GLN A 39 -5.58 5.89 10.81
CA GLN A 39 -4.18 5.58 11.15
C GLN A 39 -4.02 4.62 12.35
N MET A 40 -4.93 4.64 13.32
CA MET A 40 -4.85 3.76 14.47
C MET A 40 -5.07 2.30 14.05
N LYS A 41 -5.98 2.05 13.12
CA LYS A 41 -6.21 0.73 12.52
C LYS A 41 -4.97 0.25 11.77
N ALA A 42 -4.44 1.07 10.87
CA ALA A 42 -3.24 0.75 10.08
C ALA A 42 -2.02 0.49 10.98
N GLY A 43 -1.77 1.36 11.96
CA GLY A 43 -0.67 1.20 12.93
C GLY A 43 -0.81 -0.06 13.79
N GLY A 44 -2.03 -0.37 14.23
CA GLY A 44 -2.32 -1.57 15.00
C GLY A 44 -2.05 -2.86 14.23
N PHE A 45 -2.50 -2.94 12.98
CA PHE A 45 -2.26 -4.10 12.13
C PHE A 45 -0.80 -4.23 11.71
N PHE A 46 -0.11 -3.11 11.48
CA PHE A 46 1.34 -3.12 11.26
C PHE A 46 2.09 -3.67 12.49
N GLY A 47 1.73 -3.24 13.70
CA GLY A 47 2.23 -3.79 14.95
C GLY A 47 1.93 -5.29 15.12
N ALA A 48 0.73 -5.73 14.76
CA ALA A 48 0.35 -7.15 14.75
C ALA A 48 1.21 -7.95 13.77
N GLY A 49 1.48 -7.43 12.58
CA GLY A 49 2.38 -8.03 11.60
C GLY A 49 3.82 -8.17 12.13
N MET A 50 4.34 -7.13 12.81
CA MET A 50 5.65 -7.20 13.46
C MET A 50 5.71 -8.26 14.57
N LEU A 51 4.69 -8.36 15.41
CA LEU A 51 4.61 -9.41 16.43
C LEU A 51 4.57 -10.80 15.81
N LEU A 52 3.84 -10.98 14.72
CA LEU A 52 3.81 -12.24 13.98
C LEU A 52 5.18 -12.57 13.38
N LEU A 53 5.90 -11.58 12.85
CA LEU A 53 7.25 -11.74 12.33
C LEU A 53 8.20 -12.24 13.42
N VAL A 54 8.18 -11.63 14.61
CA VAL A 54 8.96 -12.07 15.76
C VAL A 54 8.57 -13.50 16.17
N SER A 55 7.28 -13.81 16.16
CA SER A 55 6.78 -15.17 16.44
C SER A 55 7.34 -16.19 15.44
N CYS A 56 7.30 -15.90 14.13
CA CYS A 56 7.86 -16.76 13.09
C CYS A 56 9.37 -17.00 13.29
N LEU A 57 10.14 -15.95 13.62
CA LEU A 57 11.58 -16.07 13.90
C LEU A 57 11.85 -16.92 15.14
N CYS A 58 11.05 -16.79 16.20
CA CYS A 58 11.16 -17.61 17.39
C CYS A 58 10.83 -19.08 17.12
N VAL A 59 9.83 -19.36 16.29
CA VAL A 59 9.51 -20.72 15.83
C VAL A 59 10.66 -21.31 15.03
N CYS A 60 11.23 -20.55 14.08
CA CYS A 60 12.39 -20.97 13.31
C CYS A 60 13.60 -21.27 14.22
N HIS A 61 13.85 -20.42 15.24
CA HIS A 61 14.90 -20.65 16.23
C HIS A 61 14.69 -21.97 16.99
N ALA A 62 13.49 -22.20 17.51
CA ALA A 62 13.17 -23.43 18.24
C ALA A 62 13.25 -24.67 17.36
N TRP A 63 12.76 -24.57 16.11
CA TRP A 63 12.80 -25.64 15.13
C TRP A 63 14.24 -26.03 14.74
N LEU A 64 15.09 -25.06 14.41
CA LEU A 64 16.53 -25.28 14.18
C LEU A 64 17.18 -25.91 15.41
N GLY A 65 16.76 -25.50 16.62
CA GLY A 65 17.19 -26.07 17.89
C GLY A 65 16.91 -27.56 18.00
N LYS A 66 15.67 -27.94 17.71
CA LYS A 66 15.22 -29.33 17.76
C LYS A 66 15.91 -30.22 16.72
N MET A 67 16.15 -29.69 15.52
CA MET A 67 16.87 -30.40 14.46
C MET A 67 18.33 -30.69 14.81
N ALA A 68 18.99 -29.81 15.57
CA ALA A 68 20.37 -30.00 15.97
C ALA A 68 20.53 -31.05 17.08
N THR A 69 19.51 -31.27 17.92
CA THR A 69 19.55 -32.23 19.03
C THR A 69 19.00 -33.61 18.66
N GLY A 70 18.26 -33.73 17.54
CA GLY A 70 17.68 -34.98 17.06
C GLY A 70 18.74 -35.95 16.55
N GLY A 71 19.22 -36.85 17.41
CA GLY A 71 20.13 -37.95 17.04
C GLY A 71 19.37 -39.09 16.38
N GLY A 72 19.91 -39.72 15.32
CA GLY A 72 19.61 -41.09 14.94
C GLY A 72 18.64 -41.33 13.78
N ALA A 73 18.10 -40.34 13.06
CA ALA A 73 17.36 -40.64 11.83
C ALA A 73 18.33 -40.83 10.66
N SER A 74 18.21 -41.98 9.95
CA SER A 74 18.93 -42.27 8.71
C SER A 74 18.65 -41.18 7.68
N PHE A 75 19.69 -40.68 6.99
CA PHE A 75 19.53 -39.68 5.94
C PHE A 75 18.91 -40.33 4.71
N ALA A 76 17.62 -40.15 4.51
CA ALA A 76 16.92 -40.67 3.33
C ALA A 76 17.21 -39.86 2.07
N THR A 77 17.59 -38.58 2.20
CA THR A 77 17.81 -37.66 1.07
C THR A 77 18.92 -36.63 1.35
N LEU A 78 19.58 -36.16 0.27
CA LEU A 78 20.57 -35.07 0.32
C LEU A 78 19.98 -33.77 0.91
N GLY A 79 18.72 -33.50 0.65
CA GLY A 79 18.02 -32.34 1.21
C GLY A 79 17.92 -32.40 2.75
N ALA A 80 17.57 -33.55 3.32
CA ALA A 80 17.52 -33.75 4.78
C ALA A 80 18.90 -33.54 5.45
N MET A 81 19.97 -33.93 4.74
CA MET A 81 21.32 -33.71 5.18
C MET A 81 21.69 -32.21 5.18
N GLY A 82 21.30 -31.47 4.13
CA GLY A 82 21.50 -30.01 4.03
C GLY A 82 20.78 -29.27 5.16
N TRP A 83 19.52 -29.59 5.42
CA TRP A 83 18.75 -28.97 6.50
C TRP A 83 19.37 -29.14 7.90
N ARG A 84 19.96 -30.30 8.18
CA ARG A 84 20.72 -30.50 9.43
C ARG A 84 21.99 -29.66 9.50
N GLY A 85 22.62 -29.38 8.35
CA GLY A 85 23.74 -28.45 8.24
C GLY A 85 23.40 -27.06 8.75
N SER A 86 22.25 -26.53 8.38
CA SER A 86 21.73 -25.23 8.83
C SER A 86 21.52 -25.18 10.35
N ALA A 87 21.15 -26.30 10.98
CA ALA A 87 20.90 -26.38 12.41
C ALA A 87 22.17 -26.35 13.28
N ARG A 88 23.36 -26.68 12.73
CA ARG A 88 24.63 -26.66 13.47
C ARG A 88 25.07 -25.25 13.88
N ARG A 89 24.74 -24.22 13.06
CA ARG A 89 25.11 -22.81 13.28
C ARG A 89 23.87 -21.92 13.37
N ARG A 90 23.02 -22.21 14.34
CA ARG A 90 21.68 -21.63 14.54
C ARG A 90 21.66 -20.09 14.47
N GLY A 91 22.64 -19.42 15.09
CA GLY A 91 22.70 -17.95 15.11
C GLY A 91 22.84 -17.34 13.71
N ARG A 92 23.70 -17.90 12.86
CA ARG A 92 23.89 -17.40 11.48
C ARG A 92 22.66 -17.71 10.62
N SER A 93 22.13 -18.92 10.70
CA SER A 93 20.92 -19.31 9.97
C SER A 93 19.73 -18.43 10.35
N LEU A 94 19.56 -18.14 11.65
CA LEU A 94 18.50 -17.25 12.12
C LEU A 94 18.71 -15.80 11.67
N ALA A 95 19.96 -15.31 11.64
CA ALA A 95 20.28 -13.98 11.14
C ALA A 95 19.94 -13.84 9.65
N CYS A 96 20.24 -14.87 8.83
CA CYS A 96 19.84 -14.89 7.41
C CYS A 96 18.34 -14.88 7.23
N ILE A 97 17.61 -15.76 7.94
CA ILE A 97 16.13 -15.79 7.91
C ILE A 97 15.58 -14.44 8.34
N GLY A 98 16.07 -13.87 9.45
CA GLY A 98 15.59 -12.61 10.01
C GLY A 98 15.80 -11.43 9.08
N LEU A 99 16.99 -11.29 8.50
CA LEU A 99 17.29 -10.21 7.56
C LEU A 99 16.37 -10.24 6.33
N LEU A 100 16.19 -11.44 5.73
CA LEU A 100 15.32 -11.61 4.58
C LEU A 100 13.86 -11.40 4.95
N ALA A 101 13.40 -11.96 6.08
CA ALA A 101 12.01 -11.82 6.52
C ALA A 101 11.66 -10.36 6.86
N CYS A 102 12.53 -9.63 7.55
CA CYS A 102 12.33 -8.20 7.83
C CYS A 102 12.31 -7.36 6.56
N GLY A 103 13.22 -7.62 5.63
CA GLY A 103 13.28 -6.89 4.36
C GLY A 103 12.03 -7.13 3.50
N VAL A 104 11.59 -8.39 3.38
CA VAL A 104 10.35 -8.75 2.68
C VAL A 104 9.14 -8.14 3.35
N PHE A 105 9.05 -8.24 4.68
CA PHE A 105 7.97 -7.64 5.46
C PHE A 105 7.84 -6.14 5.18
N LEU A 106 8.95 -5.39 5.26
CA LEU A 106 8.93 -3.95 5.03
C LEU A 106 8.54 -3.60 3.59
N LEU A 107 9.13 -4.28 2.59
CA LEU A 107 8.83 -4.02 1.19
C LEU A 107 7.37 -4.29 0.85
N VAL A 108 6.83 -5.41 1.30
CA VAL A 108 5.44 -5.79 1.03
C VAL A 108 4.48 -4.89 1.81
N ALA A 109 4.77 -4.63 3.10
CA ALA A 109 3.91 -3.79 3.92
C ALA A 109 3.86 -2.34 3.42
N VAL A 110 5.01 -1.77 3.01
CA VAL A 110 5.06 -0.41 2.45
C VAL A 110 4.43 -0.36 1.06
N GLY A 111 4.72 -1.37 0.20
CA GLY A 111 4.19 -1.42 -1.16
C GLY A 111 2.67 -1.54 -1.24
N ALA A 112 2.04 -2.15 -0.23
CA ALA A 112 0.59 -2.29 -0.17
C ALA A 112 -0.17 -0.98 0.14
N PHE A 113 0.52 0.05 0.61
CA PHE A 113 -0.06 1.39 0.84
C PHE A 113 0.11 2.33 -0.34
N ARG A 114 0.72 1.87 -1.43
CA ARG A 114 0.86 2.64 -2.65
C ARG A 114 -0.51 2.77 -3.32
N LEU A 115 -0.91 4.01 -3.60
CA LEU A 115 -2.13 4.31 -4.33
C LEU A 115 -1.82 4.34 -5.84
N ASP A 116 -2.47 3.47 -6.60
CA ASP A 116 -2.41 3.52 -8.07
C ASP A 116 -3.66 4.24 -8.59
N PRO A 117 -3.51 5.43 -9.18
CA PRO A 117 -4.65 6.19 -9.70
C PRO A 117 -5.37 5.50 -10.87
N ASN A 118 -4.71 4.53 -11.52
CA ASN A 118 -5.29 3.80 -12.65
C ASN A 118 -6.06 2.54 -12.19
N ASP A 119 -5.88 2.11 -10.95
CA ASP A 119 -6.56 0.92 -10.43
C ASP A 119 -8.06 1.21 -10.28
N GLY A 120 -8.86 0.53 -11.09
CA GLY A 120 -10.31 0.73 -11.14
C GLY A 120 -10.76 2.12 -11.59
N ALA A 121 -9.95 2.88 -12.35
CA ALA A 121 -10.26 4.26 -12.72
C ALA A 121 -11.58 4.44 -13.49
N GLN A 122 -12.06 3.41 -14.16
CA GLN A 122 -13.35 3.41 -14.87
C GLN A 122 -14.54 3.00 -13.99
N GLU A 123 -14.26 2.54 -12.78
CA GLU A 123 -15.28 2.06 -11.87
C GLU A 123 -15.87 3.21 -11.04
N ARG A 124 -17.19 3.22 -10.89
CA ARG A 124 -17.91 4.28 -10.18
C ARG A 124 -17.54 4.40 -8.69
N TRP A 125 -17.14 3.30 -8.08
CA TRP A 125 -16.72 3.28 -6.68
C TRP A 125 -15.29 3.84 -6.47
N SER A 126 -14.52 4.09 -7.53
CA SER A 126 -13.12 4.54 -7.44
C SER A 126 -12.99 6.02 -7.05
N GLY A 127 -11.75 6.44 -6.77
CA GLY A 127 -11.44 7.83 -6.47
C GLY A 127 -11.68 8.80 -7.64
N THR A 128 -11.75 8.30 -8.87
CA THR A 128 -12.16 9.07 -10.05
C THR A 128 -13.69 9.16 -10.19
N GLY A 129 -14.46 8.35 -9.44
CA GLY A 129 -15.91 8.21 -9.63
C GLY A 129 -16.30 7.63 -10.99
N GLY A 130 -15.35 6.98 -11.70
CA GLY A 130 -15.52 6.45 -13.05
C GLY A 130 -15.60 7.52 -14.14
N PHE A 131 -15.28 8.78 -13.82
CA PHE A 131 -15.22 9.86 -14.80
C PHE A 131 -13.87 9.86 -15.52
N ALA A 132 -13.90 10.22 -16.82
CA ALA A 132 -12.70 10.32 -17.63
C ALA A 132 -11.93 11.62 -17.34
N PHE A 133 -12.65 12.74 -17.19
CA PHE A 133 -12.04 14.05 -16.98
C PHE A 133 -12.69 14.81 -15.82
N PHE A 134 -11.87 15.66 -15.20
CA PHE A 134 -12.28 16.81 -14.43
C PHE A 134 -12.07 18.05 -15.27
N GLY A 135 -13.16 18.77 -15.58
CA GLY A 135 -13.12 20.03 -16.30
C GLY A 135 -13.22 21.22 -15.36
N GLN A 136 -12.49 22.27 -15.67
CA GLN A 136 -12.64 23.56 -14.96
C GLN A 136 -12.61 24.69 -15.98
N SER A 137 -13.57 25.64 -15.89
CA SER A 137 -13.63 26.79 -16.77
C SER A 137 -13.31 28.09 -16.01
N ASP A 138 -12.67 29.02 -16.70
CA ASP A 138 -12.38 30.36 -16.15
C ASP A 138 -13.65 31.21 -16.07
N VAL A 139 -14.50 31.09 -17.10
CA VAL A 139 -15.78 31.81 -17.20
C VAL A 139 -16.93 30.81 -16.93
N PRO A 140 -17.95 31.23 -16.14
CA PRO A 140 -19.08 30.35 -15.86
C PRO A 140 -19.89 30.02 -17.11
N VAL A 141 -20.16 28.73 -17.34
CA VAL A 141 -21.08 28.22 -18.37
C VAL A 141 -22.49 28.34 -17.84
N LEU A 142 -23.31 29.16 -18.48
CA LEU A 142 -24.67 29.47 -18.01
C LEU A 142 -25.73 28.44 -18.38
N TYR A 143 -25.42 27.61 -19.37
CA TYR A 143 -26.33 26.59 -19.88
C TYR A 143 -26.04 25.22 -19.26
N ASP A 144 -27.12 24.47 -19.06
CA ASP A 144 -27.01 23.09 -18.61
C ASP A 144 -26.69 22.19 -19.83
N LEU A 145 -25.47 21.69 -19.89
CA LEU A 145 -24.96 20.85 -20.97
C LEU A 145 -25.58 19.44 -21.01
N ASN A 146 -26.30 19.03 -19.96
CA ASN A 146 -27.10 17.79 -19.97
C ASN A 146 -28.39 17.93 -20.76
N THR A 147 -28.79 19.17 -21.07
CA THR A 147 -29.99 19.44 -21.88
C THR A 147 -29.66 19.62 -23.34
N GLU A 148 -30.55 19.20 -24.24
CA GLU A 148 -30.39 19.39 -25.69
C GLU A 148 -30.19 20.86 -26.06
N LYS A 149 -31.02 21.76 -25.48
CA LYS A 149 -30.89 23.19 -25.66
C LYS A 149 -29.52 23.74 -25.19
N GLY A 150 -29.03 23.29 -24.06
CA GLY A 150 -27.73 23.74 -23.54
C GLY A 150 -26.59 23.31 -24.45
N ARG A 151 -26.64 22.10 -25.00
CA ARG A 151 -25.65 21.59 -25.96
C ARG A 151 -25.70 22.36 -27.29
N GLU A 152 -26.89 22.64 -27.81
CA GLU A 152 -27.07 23.43 -29.03
C GLU A 152 -26.49 24.85 -28.89
N GLU A 153 -26.79 25.55 -27.77
CA GLU A 153 -26.31 26.91 -27.52
C GLU A 153 -24.78 26.97 -27.33
N MET A 154 -24.19 25.89 -26.85
CA MET A 154 -22.74 25.77 -26.61
C MET A 154 -22.02 25.03 -27.75
N ALA A 155 -22.71 24.70 -28.85
CA ALA A 155 -22.18 23.98 -29.99
C ALA A 155 -21.50 22.63 -29.64
N VAL A 156 -21.98 21.96 -28.62
CA VAL A 156 -21.57 20.61 -28.24
C VAL A 156 -22.42 19.62 -29.02
N ASN A 157 -21.80 18.85 -29.94
CA ASN A 157 -22.53 17.99 -30.88
C ASN A 157 -22.70 16.54 -30.37
N GLY A 158 -21.91 16.11 -29.41
CA GLY A 158 -21.95 14.76 -28.85
C GLY A 158 -22.99 14.56 -27.75
N ASP A 159 -23.30 13.30 -27.46
CA ASP A 159 -24.05 12.95 -26.27
C ASP A 159 -23.11 12.88 -25.07
N VAL A 160 -22.89 14.04 -24.45
CA VAL A 160 -21.98 14.19 -23.32
C VAL A 160 -22.76 14.04 -22.03
N SER A 161 -22.37 13.09 -21.21
CA SER A 161 -22.91 12.91 -19.87
C SER A 161 -21.94 13.49 -18.85
N LEU A 162 -22.37 14.49 -18.10
CA LEU A 162 -21.50 15.18 -17.16
C LEU A 162 -22.24 15.63 -15.89
N VAL A 163 -21.50 15.79 -14.80
CA VAL A 163 -21.98 16.41 -13.58
C VAL A 163 -21.44 17.83 -13.52
N GLN A 164 -22.33 18.80 -13.51
CA GLN A 164 -21.99 20.21 -13.48
C GLN A 164 -22.01 20.74 -12.06
N MET A 165 -21.04 21.58 -11.72
CA MET A 165 -20.88 22.12 -10.38
C MET A 165 -20.66 23.62 -10.43
N ARG A 166 -21.36 24.32 -9.54
CA ARG A 166 -21.08 25.72 -9.24
C ARG A 166 -19.86 25.83 -8.34
N VAL A 167 -19.07 26.87 -8.51
CA VAL A 167 -17.82 27.04 -7.78
C VAL A 167 -17.80 28.37 -7.05
N ARG A 168 -17.52 28.33 -5.76
CA ARG A 168 -17.06 29.47 -4.99
C ARG A 168 -15.58 29.28 -4.67
N GLU A 169 -14.75 30.16 -5.23
CA GLU A 169 -13.32 30.12 -4.96
C GLU A 169 -13.03 30.33 -3.48
N GLY A 170 -12.02 29.68 -3.00
CA GLY A 170 -11.57 29.71 -1.62
C GLY A 170 -10.11 29.30 -1.49
N ASP A 171 -9.68 29.05 -0.26
CA ASP A 171 -8.34 28.56 0.02
C ASP A 171 -8.20 27.10 -0.46
N ASP A 172 -7.02 26.76 -0.93
CA ASP A 172 -6.69 25.35 -1.23
C ASP A 172 -6.64 24.52 0.06
N ALA A 173 -7.58 23.59 0.21
CA ALA A 173 -7.65 22.66 1.33
C ALA A 173 -7.08 21.27 0.98
N SER A 174 -6.24 21.19 -0.04
CA SER A 174 -5.54 19.95 -0.38
C SER A 174 -4.37 19.66 0.56
N CYS A 175 -3.88 18.42 0.54
CA CYS A 175 -2.68 18.02 1.30
C CYS A 175 -1.41 18.77 0.84
N LEU A 176 -1.46 19.51 -0.25
CA LEU A 176 -0.33 20.28 -0.78
C LEU A 176 -0.19 21.64 -0.09
N ASN A 177 -1.25 22.14 0.57
CA ASN A 177 -1.21 23.38 1.33
C ASN A 177 -0.89 23.10 2.81
N LEU A 178 0.23 23.66 3.28
CA LEU A 178 0.67 23.51 4.67
C LEU A 178 -0.02 24.49 5.64
N ASN A 179 -0.81 25.43 5.14
CA ASN A 179 -1.52 26.41 5.94
C ASN A 179 -2.90 25.89 6.35
N GLN A 180 -3.35 26.31 7.53
CA GLN A 180 -4.69 26.00 8.00
C GLN A 180 -5.73 26.73 7.13
N THR A 181 -6.49 25.96 6.36
CA THR A 181 -7.54 26.48 5.49
C THR A 181 -8.76 26.86 6.32
N ARG A 182 -9.23 28.08 6.16
CA ARG A 182 -10.45 28.57 6.85
C ARG A 182 -11.67 28.62 5.93
N GLU A 183 -11.44 28.92 4.67
CA GLU A 183 -12.47 29.06 3.65
C GLU A 183 -12.13 28.16 2.45
N PRO A 184 -12.34 26.84 2.57
CA PRO A 184 -12.04 25.91 1.47
C PRO A 184 -12.90 26.24 0.25
N ARG A 185 -12.41 25.90 -0.95
CA ARG A 185 -13.21 26.02 -2.18
C ARG A 185 -14.52 25.24 -2.03
N LEU A 186 -15.63 25.87 -2.38
CA LEU A 186 -16.97 25.31 -2.21
C LEU A 186 -17.56 24.94 -3.56
N LEU A 187 -18.03 23.70 -3.69
CA LEU A 187 -18.71 23.18 -4.86
C LEU A 187 -20.21 23.00 -4.55
N GLY A 188 -21.06 23.54 -5.43
CA GLY A 188 -22.50 23.31 -5.41
C GLY A 188 -22.87 22.31 -6.50
N VAL A 189 -23.32 21.13 -6.13
CA VAL A 189 -23.69 20.04 -7.05
C VAL A 189 -25.15 19.64 -6.86
N ASP A 190 -25.81 19.22 -7.93
CA ASP A 190 -27.07 18.50 -7.81
C ASP A 190 -26.80 17.07 -7.33
N PRO A 191 -27.15 16.70 -6.07
CA PRO A 191 -26.86 15.38 -5.53
C PRO A 191 -27.45 14.24 -6.36
N GLN A 192 -28.59 14.49 -7.04
CA GLN A 192 -29.26 13.47 -7.83
C GLN A 192 -28.39 12.96 -8.99
N GLN A 193 -27.60 13.84 -9.62
CA GLN A 193 -26.68 13.46 -10.70
C GLN A 193 -25.59 12.50 -10.22
N LEU A 194 -25.11 12.64 -8.98
CA LEU A 194 -24.11 11.75 -8.39
C LEU A 194 -24.71 10.44 -7.88
N ILE A 195 -25.98 10.48 -7.40
CA ILE A 195 -26.76 9.31 -6.98
C ILE A 195 -27.02 8.41 -8.19
N ASP A 196 -27.54 8.98 -9.28
CA ASP A 196 -27.89 8.24 -10.50
C ASP A 196 -26.69 7.54 -11.14
N LYS A 197 -25.51 8.11 -10.95
CA LYS A 197 -24.24 7.54 -11.43
C LYS A 197 -23.57 6.62 -10.42
N GLU A 198 -24.08 6.51 -9.19
CA GLU A 198 -23.46 5.78 -8.08
C GLU A 198 -21.98 6.18 -7.88
N ALA A 199 -21.67 7.47 -8.12
CA ALA A 199 -20.30 7.95 -8.19
C ALA A 199 -19.68 8.12 -6.81
N PHE A 200 -18.43 7.68 -6.69
CA PHE A 200 -17.57 7.71 -5.50
C PHE A 200 -18.03 6.81 -4.36
N THR A 201 -17.08 6.39 -3.56
CA THR A 201 -17.33 5.62 -2.33
C THR A 201 -17.18 6.51 -1.11
N PHE A 202 -18.08 6.35 -0.15
CA PHE A 202 -17.99 7.01 1.14
C PHE A 202 -17.13 6.19 2.11
N ALA A 203 -16.13 6.84 2.70
CA ALA A 203 -15.37 6.29 3.83
C ALA A 203 -16.18 6.36 5.14
N LYS A 204 -17.05 7.37 5.25
CA LYS A 204 -18.02 7.60 6.33
C LYS A 204 -19.21 8.36 5.80
N GLY A 205 -20.42 8.03 6.30
CA GLY A 205 -21.67 8.56 5.79
C GLY A 205 -22.37 7.59 4.85
N ASP A 206 -23.65 7.85 4.53
CA ASP A 206 -24.51 6.87 3.86
C ASP A 206 -24.89 7.28 2.42
N GLY A 207 -24.13 8.16 1.79
CA GLY A 207 -24.38 8.53 0.39
C GLY A 207 -24.62 10.02 0.15
N TRP A 208 -24.87 10.37 -1.10
CA TRP A 208 -25.10 11.74 -1.55
C TRP A 208 -26.45 12.31 -1.11
N GLU A 209 -27.40 11.47 -0.74
CA GLU A 209 -28.72 11.84 -0.21
C GLU A 209 -28.61 12.74 1.04
N LEU A 210 -27.49 12.60 1.77
CA LEU A 210 -27.19 13.41 2.96
C LEU A 210 -27.10 14.92 2.66
N LEU A 211 -26.83 15.30 1.39
CA LEU A 211 -26.77 16.71 0.97
C LEU A 211 -28.19 17.33 0.78
N ASN A 212 -29.23 16.51 0.71
CA ASN A 212 -30.59 16.99 0.52
C ASN A 212 -31.14 17.61 1.82
N GLY A 213 -31.57 18.83 1.71
CA GLY A 213 -32.22 19.54 2.82
C GLY A 213 -31.32 20.45 3.63
N THR A 214 -31.88 20.99 4.68
CA THR A 214 -31.23 21.80 5.71
C THR A 214 -31.77 21.39 7.06
N ASP A 215 -30.95 21.13 8.02
CA ASP A 215 -31.34 20.79 9.38
C ASP A 215 -31.17 22.03 10.27
N GLY A 216 -32.30 22.68 10.62
CA GLY A 216 -32.31 23.85 11.50
C GLY A 216 -31.51 25.07 10.97
N GLY A 217 -31.34 25.19 9.63
CA GLY A 217 -30.54 26.26 9.01
C GLY A 217 -29.07 25.89 8.76
N THR A 218 -28.61 24.73 9.22
CA THR A 218 -27.29 24.21 8.94
C THR A 218 -27.24 23.52 7.59
N VAL A 219 -26.24 23.84 6.78
CA VAL A 219 -26.05 23.28 5.44
C VAL A 219 -25.23 22.00 5.52
N PRO A 220 -25.74 20.85 5.07
CA PRO A 220 -24.96 19.63 5.03
C PRO A 220 -23.88 19.69 3.95
N ALA A 221 -22.68 19.16 4.25
CA ALA A 221 -21.57 19.10 3.32
C ALA A 221 -20.84 17.76 3.38
N VAL A 222 -20.34 17.35 2.23
CA VAL A 222 -19.45 16.20 2.04
C VAL A 222 -18.07 16.73 1.68
N VAL A 223 -17.02 16.04 2.16
CA VAL A 223 -15.63 16.39 1.88
C VAL A 223 -14.81 15.11 1.72
N ASP A 224 -13.69 15.17 1.00
CA ASP A 224 -12.77 14.03 0.97
C ASP A 224 -12.16 13.78 2.36
N MET A 225 -11.94 12.51 2.71
CA MET A 225 -11.42 12.12 4.03
C MET A 225 -10.06 12.76 4.33
N ASN A 226 -9.18 12.86 3.34
CA ASN A 226 -7.86 13.49 3.53
C ASN A 226 -7.99 14.99 3.81
N THR A 227 -8.84 15.68 3.05
CA THR A 227 -9.14 17.10 3.26
C THR A 227 -9.77 17.34 4.64
N GLY A 228 -10.79 16.55 5.00
CA GLY A 228 -11.45 16.69 6.30
C GLY A 228 -10.53 16.46 7.48
N MET A 229 -9.72 15.38 7.43
CA MET A 229 -8.86 15.02 8.56
C MET A 229 -7.60 15.88 8.70
N TRP A 230 -6.98 16.26 7.57
CA TRP A 230 -5.65 16.88 7.59
C TRP A 230 -5.65 18.38 7.34
N ALA A 231 -6.51 18.89 6.45
CA ALA A 231 -6.55 20.31 6.15
C ALA A 231 -7.55 21.06 7.03
N LEU A 232 -8.77 20.50 7.21
CA LEU A 232 -9.84 21.14 7.97
C LEU A 232 -9.88 20.70 9.44
N HIS A 233 -9.28 19.55 9.79
CA HIS A 233 -9.30 18.96 11.15
C HIS A 233 -10.71 18.71 11.69
N VAL A 234 -11.64 18.30 10.83
CA VAL A 234 -13.05 18.04 11.16
C VAL A 234 -13.38 16.55 11.14
N LYS A 235 -14.47 16.19 11.82
CA LYS A 235 -15.06 14.86 11.83
C LYS A 235 -16.48 14.92 11.30
N VAL A 236 -17.03 13.77 10.92
CA VAL A 236 -18.45 13.68 10.59
C VAL A 236 -19.28 14.07 11.82
N GLY A 237 -20.20 15.02 11.63
CA GLY A 237 -21.02 15.64 12.67
C GLY A 237 -20.50 17.00 13.16
N ASP A 238 -19.25 17.36 12.87
CA ASP A 238 -18.72 18.67 13.25
C ASP A 238 -19.32 19.79 12.40
N GLU A 239 -19.43 20.97 12.99
CA GLU A 239 -19.90 22.20 12.34
C GLU A 239 -18.76 23.20 12.17
N MET A 240 -18.80 23.89 11.03
CA MET A 240 -17.90 25.02 10.75
C MET A 240 -18.69 26.20 10.20
N GLU A 241 -18.22 27.40 10.46
CA GLU A 241 -18.81 28.62 9.91
C GLU A 241 -18.18 28.95 8.56
N TYR A 242 -19.02 29.25 7.57
CA TYR A 242 -18.59 29.66 6.24
C TYR A 242 -19.21 31.01 5.86
N PRO A 243 -18.45 31.93 5.23
CA PRO A 243 -18.99 33.24 4.85
C PRO A 243 -19.98 33.10 3.67
N ASN A 244 -21.10 33.83 3.75
CA ASN A 244 -22.01 33.97 2.64
C ASN A 244 -21.72 35.24 1.83
N GLU A 245 -22.40 35.40 0.70
CA GLU A 245 -22.22 36.57 -0.19
C GLU A 245 -22.61 37.91 0.47
N ALA A 246 -23.56 37.91 1.38
CA ALA A 246 -24.04 39.12 2.07
C ALA A 246 -23.07 39.59 3.21
N GLY A 247 -21.92 38.93 3.40
CA GLY A 247 -20.95 39.24 4.44
C GLY A 247 -21.30 38.66 5.83
N GLY A 248 -22.38 37.87 5.91
CA GLY A 248 -22.72 37.06 7.07
C GLY A 248 -22.02 35.72 7.05
N LYS A 249 -22.31 34.87 8.04
CA LYS A 249 -21.82 33.49 8.10
C LYS A 249 -22.99 32.53 8.23
N PHE A 250 -22.82 31.33 7.71
CA PHE A 250 -23.78 30.24 7.88
C PHE A 250 -23.06 28.97 8.33
N PRO A 251 -23.72 28.15 9.15
CA PRO A 251 -23.13 26.90 9.63
C PRO A 251 -23.19 25.82 8.55
N ILE A 252 -22.06 25.14 8.36
CA ILE A 252 -21.93 23.94 7.54
C ILE A 252 -21.66 22.77 8.45
N ARG A 253 -22.42 21.66 8.32
CA ARG A 253 -22.19 20.41 9.04
C ARG A 253 -21.61 19.36 8.10
N ILE A 254 -20.51 18.75 8.48
CA ILE A 254 -19.90 17.65 7.72
C ILE A 254 -20.74 16.38 7.95
N VAL A 255 -21.39 15.88 6.90
CA VAL A 255 -22.26 14.71 6.97
C VAL A 255 -21.63 13.45 6.38
N GLY A 256 -20.57 13.57 5.58
CA GLY A 256 -19.89 12.43 4.98
C GLY A 256 -18.48 12.71 4.55
N PHE A 257 -17.67 11.63 4.47
CA PHE A 257 -16.32 11.64 3.92
C PHE A 257 -16.23 10.73 2.72
N LEU A 258 -15.72 11.26 1.59
CA LEU A 258 -15.38 10.47 0.42
C LEU A 258 -14.06 9.71 0.66
N ALA A 259 -13.92 8.55 0.03
CA ALA A 259 -12.73 7.71 0.13
C ALA A 259 -11.75 8.05 -1.00
N ASN A 260 -10.73 8.87 -0.70
CA ASN A 260 -9.63 9.17 -1.63
C ASN A 260 -10.12 9.58 -3.03
N SER A 261 -10.89 10.65 -3.10
CA SER A 261 -11.50 11.12 -4.35
C SER A 261 -10.64 12.18 -5.07
N MET A 262 -10.89 12.39 -6.36
CA MET A 262 -10.32 13.49 -7.12
C MET A 262 -10.89 14.88 -6.73
N LEU A 263 -11.87 14.92 -5.83
CA LEU A 263 -12.48 16.12 -5.25
C LEU A 263 -11.79 16.55 -3.94
N GLN A 264 -10.54 16.13 -3.71
CA GLN A 264 -9.74 16.61 -2.59
C GLN A 264 -9.51 18.12 -2.71
N GLY A 265 -9.53 18.80 -1.58
CA GLY A 265 -9.40 20.25 -1.50
C GLY A 265 -10.73 20.98 -1.54
N ASP A 266 -11.80 20.31 -1.93
CA ASP A 266 -13.12 20.91 -2.12
C ASP A 266 -14.10 20.51 -1.00
N LEU A 267 -14.98 21.43 -0.63
CA LEU A 267 -16.14 21.20 0.21
C LEU A 267 -17.38 21.16 -0.68
N ILE A 268 -18.21 20.12 -0.57
CA ILE A 268 -19.30 19.84 -1.49
C ILE A 268 -20.63 20.01 -0.76
N ILE A 269 -21.51 20.86 -1.28
CA ILE A 269 -22.88 21.07 -0.79
C ILE A 269 -23.87 20.88 -1.94
N SER A 270 -25.18 20.80 -1.63
CA SER A 270 -26.19 20.79 -2.68
C SER A 270 -26.25 22.13 -3.42
N GLU A 271 -26.51 22.08 -4.73
CA GLU A 271 -26.69 23.28 -5.57
C GLU A 271 -27.76 24.20 -5.02
N GLN A 272 -28.86 23.64 -4.49
CA GLN A 272 -29.93 24.42 -3.90
C GLN A 272 -29.48 25.27 -2.72
N ASN A 273 -28.63 24.70 -1.84
CA ASN A 273 -28.04 25.43 -0.72
C ASN A 273 -26.99 26.43 -1.18
N PHE A 274 -26.19 26.06 -2.21
CA PHE A 274 -25.21 26.96 -2.81
C PHE A 274 -25.85 28.24 -3.33
N VAL A 275 -26.89 28.11 -4.16
CA VAL A 275 -27.61 29.28 -4.74
C VAL A 275 -28.27 30.18 -3.68
N LYS A 276 -28.73 29.58 -2.55
CA LYS A 276 -29.27 30.39 -1.43
C LYS A 276 -28.22 31.26 -0.76
N GLN A 277 -26.97 30.76 -0.67
CA GLN A 277 -25.87 31.46 0.01
C GLN A 277 -25.11 32.40 -0.94
N PHE A 278 -25.10 32.08 -2.23
CA PHE A 278 -24.34 32.76 -3.28
C PHE A 278 -25.21 33.01 -4.52
N PRO A 279 -26.23 33.84 -4.42
CA PRO A 279 -27.20 34.08 -5.53
C PRO A 279 -26.57 34.76 -6.75
N SER A 280 -25.46 35.50 -6.63
CA SER A 280 -24.76 36.10 -7.77
C SER A 280 -23.82 35.14 -8.49
N ALA A 281 -23.43 34.03 -7.85
CA ALA A 281 -22.57 33.04 -8.47
C ALA A 281 -23.36 32.17 -9.48
N SER A 282 -23.58 32.73 -10.67
CA SER A 282 -24.35 32.08 -11.75
C SER A 282 -23.47 31.15 -12.58
N GLY A 283 -24.07 30.11 -13.16
CA GLY A 283 -23.44 29.17 -14.06
C GLY A 283 -22.57 28.12 -13.37
N TYR A 284 -21.98 27.27 -14.17
CA TYR A 284 -21.16 26.15 -13.77
C TYR A 284 -19.71 26.37 -14.17
N ARG A 285 -18.78 25.99 -13.33
CA ARG A 285 -17.34 26.18 -13.57
C ARG A 285 -16.51 24.92 -13.34
N ALA A 286 -17.07 23.90 -12.76
CA ALA A 286 -16.43 22.62 -12.60
C ALA A 286 -17.31 21.50 -13.15
N PHE A 287 -16.69 20.49 -13.75
CA PHE A 287 -17.37 19.45 -14.51
C PHE A 287 -16.71 18.09 -14.25
N LEU A 288 -17.51 17.06 -13.97
CA LEU A 288 -17.08 15.67 -14.00
C LEU A 288 -17.63 15.08 -15.30
N ILE A 289 -16.78 14.58 -16.16
CA ILE A 289 -17.13 14.23 -17.53
C ILE A 289 -16.95 12.73 -17.76
N ASP A 290 -18.06 12.08 -18.16
CA ASP A 290 -18.00 10.72 -18.70
C ASP A 290 -17.57 10.77 -20.16
N ALA A 291 -16.74 9.82 -20.59
CA ALA A 291 -16.33 9.68 -21.98
C ALA A 291 -16.16 8.21 -22.35
N GLU A 292 -16.86 7.77 -23.37
CA GLU A 292 -16.61 6.46 -23.99
C GLU A 292 -15.33 6.49 -24.84
N ASP A 293 -15.13 7.58 -25.59
CA ASP A 293 -13.88 7.90 -26.30
C ASP A 293 -13.28 9.18 -25.71
N PRO A 294 -12.29 9.04 -24.80
CA PRO A 294 -11.68 10.20 -24.14
C PRO A 294 -11.07 11.21 -25.09
N GLN A 295 -10.45 10.76 -26.20
CA GLN A 295 -9.80 11.68 -27.13
C GLN A 295 -10.81 12.52 -27.90
N ALA A 296 -11.86 11.89 -28.44
CA ALA A 296 -12.91 12.59 -29.16
C ALA A 296 -13.64 13.59 -28.24
N THR A 297 -13.96 13.18 -27.01
CA THR A 297 -14.62 14.05 -26.01
C THR A 297 -13.74 15.24 -25.61
N GLU A 298 -12.42 15.03 -25.42
CA GLU A 298 -11.47 16.10 -25.09
C GLU A 298 -11.39 17.12 -26.23
N GLU A 299 -11.24 16.69 -27.48
CA GLU A 299 -11.18 17.58 -28.64
C GLU A 299 -12.49 18.37 -28.81
N GLU A 300 -13.63 17.72 -28.70
CA GLU A 300 -14.93 18.37 -28.84
C GLU A 300 -15.22 19.42 -27.77
N LEU A 301 -15.07 19.05 -26.50
CA LEU A 301 -15.35 19.97 -25.40
C LEU A 301 -14.34 21.10 -25.31
N SER A 302 -13.06 20.84 -25.59
CA SER A 302 -12.04 21.88 -25.63
C SER A 302 -12.32 22.89 -26.73
N PHE A 303 -12.81 22.45 -27.89
CA PHE A 303 -13.19 23.34 -28.98
C PHE A 303 -14.49 24.12 -28.67
N ALA A 304 -15.53 23.42 -28.21
CA ALA A 304 -16.83 24.04 -27.95
C ALA A 304 -16.80 25.07 -26.82
N LEU A 305 -15.93 24.87 -25.84
CA LEU A 305 -15.82 25.71 -24.63
C LEU A 305 -14.48 26.48 -24.57
N GLU A 306 -13.80 26.68 -25.72
CA GLU A 306 -12.54 27.43 -25.81
C GLU A 306 -12.68 28.85 -25.27
N ASP A 307 -13.76 29.53 -25.63
CA ASP A 307 -14.06 30.91 -25.19
C ASP A 307 -14.35 31.02 -23.68
N TYR A 308 -14.65 29.88 -23.02
CA TYR A 308 -14.89 29.80 -21.57
C TYR A 308 -13.62 29.43 -20.80
N GLY A 309 -12.50 29.17 -21.50
CA GLY A 309 -11.26 28.76 -20.89
C GLY A 309 -11.36 27.40 -20.22
N LEU A 310 -12.05 26.42 -20.86
CA LEU A 310 -12.17 25.08 -20.30
C LEU A 310 -10.83 24.35 -20.34
N GLU A 311 -10.35 23.98 -19.17
CA GLU A 311 -9.20 23.07 -19.00
C GLU A 311 -9.72 21.70 -18.59
N LEU A 312 -9.34 20.66 -19.38
CA LEU A 312 -9.68 19.27 -19.09
C LEU A 312 -8.45 18.55 -18.54
N THR A 313 -8.59 18.04 -17.33
CA THR A 313 -7.57 17.23 -16.68
C THR A 313 -8.06 15.79 -16.59
N PRO A 314 -7.32 14.78 -17.09
CA PRO A 314 -7.68 13.39 -16.88
C PRO A 314 -7.89 13.09 -15.39
N ALA A 315 -9.00 12.44 -15.03
CA ALA A 315 -9.38 12.19 -13.64
C ALA A 315 -8.30 11.40 -12.88
N THR A 316 -7.65 10.46 -13.56
CA THR A 316 -6.51 9.69 -13.04
C THR A 316 -5.29 10.57 -12.72
N ARG A 317 -4.99 11.55 -13.59
CA ARG A 317 -3.90 12.51 -13.37
C ARG A 317 -4.18 13.39 -12.17
N ARG A 318 -5.40 13.93 -12.05
CA ARG A 318 -5.80 14.74 -10.90
C ARG A 318 -5.70 13.94 -9.60
N LEU A 319 -6.16 12.69 -9.58
CA LEU A 319 -6.03 11.80 -8.42
C LEU A 319 -4.56 11.48 -8.11
N ALA A 320 -3.72 11.32 -9.15
CA ALA A 320 -2.29 11.10 -9.01
C ALA A 320 -1.58 12.29 -8.33
N GLU A 321 -1.95 13.52 -8.69
CA GLU A 321 -1.36 14.75 -8.12
C GLU A 321 -1.56 14.80 -6.61
N PHE A 322 -2.75 14.48 -6.10
CA PHE A 322 -3.01 14.40 -4.67
C PHE A 322 -2.24 13.28 -3.96
N SER A 323 -2.04 12.16 -4.64
CA SER A 323 -1.30 11.02 -4.09
C SER A 323 0.21 11.14 -4.25
N GLN A 324 0.72 12.12 -5.01
CA GLN A 324 2.13 12.22 -5.41
C GLN A 324 3.06 12.33 -4.21
N VAL A 325 2.74 13.16 -3.23
CA VAL A 325 3.57 13.34 -2.04
C VAL A 325 3.68 12.04 -1.26
N GLN A 326 2.54 11.39 -1.00
CA GLN A 326 2.50 10.11 -0.29
C GLN A 326 3.27 9.03 -1.06
N ASN A 327 3.02 8.88 -2.36
CA ASN A 327 3.69 7.89 -3.19
C ASN A 327 5.20 8.13 -3.27
N THR A 328 5.66 9.39 -3.33
CA THR A 328 7.09 9.72 -3.32
C THR A 328 7.77 9.24 -2.04
N TYR A 329 7.17 9.44 -0.86
CA TYR A 329 7.71 8.88 0.37
C TYR A 329 7.74 7.35 0.36
N LEU A 330 6.68 6.71 -0.11
CA LEU A 330 6.62 5.26 -0.23
C LEU A 330 7.67 4.72 -1.21
N ASP A 331 7.90 5.39 -2.34
CA ASP A 331 8.94 5.03 -3.32
C ASP A 331 10.34 5.13 -2.73
N ILE A 332 10.62 6.15 -1.91
CA ILE A 332 11.91 6.26 -1.18
C ILE A 332 12.08 5.09 -0.22
N PHE A 333 11.06 4.76 0.57
CA PHE A 333 11.13 3.60 1.48
C PHE A 333 11.26 2.28 0.73
N GLN A 334 10.59 2.12 -0.41
CA GLN A 334 10.75 0.94 -1.27
C GLN A 334 12.16 0.85 -1.86
N ALA A 335 12.73 1.96 -2.33
CA ALA A 335 14.09 2.01 -2.85
C ALA A 335 15.12 1.64 -1.76
N LEU A 336 14.99 2.21 -0.56
CA LEU A 336 15.84 1.89 0.59
C LEU A 336 15.66 0.43 1.03
N GLY A 337 14.43 -0.06 1.10
CA GLY A 337 14.12 -1.46 1.41
C GLY A 337 14.67 -2.42 0.36
N GLY A 338 14.55 -2.08 -0.91
CA GLY A 338 15.12 -2.84 -2.02
C GLY A 338 16.64 -2.90 -1.96
N LEU A 339 17.30 -1.76 -1.70
CA LEU A 339 18.74 -1.70 -1.51
C LEU A 339 19.20 -2.55 -0.30
N ALA A 340 18.48 -2.47 0.82
CA ALA A 340 18.77 -3.29 1.99
C ALA A 340 18.64 -4.79 1.70
N LEU A 341 17.64 -5.20 0.92
CA LEU A 341 17.48 -6.59 0.48
C LEU A 341 18.57 -7.03 -0.50
N LEU A 342 18.99 -6.18 -1.42
CA LEU A 342 20.13 -6.46 -2.31
C LEU A 342 21.42 -6.66 -1.49
N LEU A 343 21.74 -5.76 -0.57
CA LEU A 343 22.87 -5.88 0.32
C LEU A 343 22.76 -7.13 1.22
N GLY A 344 21.56 -7.43 1.70
CA GLY A 344 21.25 -8.64 2.46
C GLY A 344 21.47 -9.91 1.66
N SER A 345 21.10 -9.95 0.38
CA SER A 345 21.32 -11.10 -0.49
C SER A 345 22.81 -11.32 -0.82
N VAL A 346 23.57 -10.25 -1.02
CA VAL A 346 25.04 -10.30 -1.14
C VAL A 346 25.65 -10.81 0.16
N GLY A 347 25.22 -10.29 1.31
CA GLY A 347 25.63 -10.73 2.64
C GLY A 347 25.34 -12.22 2.87
N LEU A 348 24.18 -12.70 2.41
CA LEU A 348 23.87 -14.14 2.39
C LEU A 348 24.93 -14.92 1.59
N GLY A 349 25.28 -14.45 0.40
CA GLY A 349 26.34 -15.07 -0.43
C GLY A 349 27.68 -15.14 0.30
N VAL A 350 28.09 -14.08 0.99
CA VAL A 350 29.32 -14.07 1.81
C VAL A 350 29.25 -15.07 2.97
N VAL A 351 28.10 -15.15 3.66
CA VAL A 351 27.89 -16.14 4.73
C VAL A 351 27.94 -17.56 4.18
N VAL A 352 27.32 -17.81 3.01
CA VAL A 352 27.38 -19.11 2.33
C VAL A 352 28.83 -19.47 1.98
N LEU A 353 29.56 -18.53 1.35
CA LEU A 353 30.99 -18.73 1.00
C LEU A 353 31.80 -19.12 2.24
N ARG A 354 31.66 -18.35 3.31
CA ARG A 354 32.36 -18.65 4.58
C ARG A 354 31.95 -20.00 5.16
N ASN A 355 30.67 -20.35 5.18
CA ASN A 355 30.18 -21.62 5.69
C ASN A 355 30.73 -22.80 4.89
N VAL A 356 30.79 -22.69 3.55
CA VAL A 356 31.36 -23.74 2.70
C VAL A 356 32.87 -23.87 2.89
N LEU A 357 33.60 -22.74 3.00
CA LEU A 357 35.03 -22.75 3.26
C LEU A 357 35.37 -23.38 4.62
N GLU A 358 34.63 -23.09 5.68
CA GLU A 358 34.83 -23.67 7.01
C GLU A 358 34.50 -25.17 7.08
N ARG A 359 33.69 -25.68 6.13
CA ARG A 359 33.30 -27.11 6.01
C ARG A 359 34.03 -27.83 4.88
N ARG A 360 35.10 -27.25 4.36
CA ARG A 360 35.82 -27.79 3.19
C ARG A 360 36.33 -29.21 3.42
N GLY A 361 36.78 -29.53 4.62
CA GLY A 361 37.23 -30.89 5.01
C GLY A 361 36.07 -31.89 4.99
N GLU A 362 34.89 -31.54 5.55
CA GLU A 362 33.71 -32.41 5.51
C GLU A 362 33.23 -32.66 4.06
N LEU A 363 33.23 -31.63 3.20
CA LEU A 363 32.85 -31.74 1.79
C LEU A 363 33.90 -32.56 0.98
N ALA A 364 35.20 -32.45 1.30
CA ALA A 364 36.25 -33.25 0.73
C ALA A 364 36.08 -34.73 1.08
N LEU A 365 35.71 -35.03 2.34
CA LEU A 365 35.40 -36.40 2.77
C LEU A 365 34.22 -36.99 2.00
N LEU A 366 33.14 -36.24 1.84
CA LEU A 366 31.98 -36.66 1.04
C LEU A 366 32.38 -36.94 -0.42
N GLN A 367 33.26 -36.12 -0.99
CA GLN A 367 33.79 -36.37 -2.35
C GLN A 367 34.65 -37.63 -2.42
N ALA A 368 35.47 -37.87 -1.39
CA ALA A 368 36.29 -39.11 -1.31
C ALA A 368 35.43 -40.37 -1.19
N VAL A 369 34.29 -40.32 -0.55
CA VAL A 369 33.28 -41.41 -0.44
C VAL A 369 32.48 -41.58 -1.73
N GLY A 370 32.65 -40.70 -2.76
CA GLY A 370 32.07 -40.90 -4.07
C GLY A 370 30.96 -39.93 -4.45
N PHE A 371 30.66 -38.88 -3.65
CA PHE A 371 29.72 -37.87 -4.03
C PHE A 371 30.24 -37.00 -5.18
N ARG A 372 29.41 -36.81 -6.22
CA ARG A 372 29.76 -35.94 -7.35
C ARG A 372 29.73 -34.45 -6.93
N LYS A 373 30.59 -33.62 -7.56
CA LYS A 373 30.62 -32.16 -7.29
C LYS A 373 29.24 -31.53 -7.42
N GLY A 374 28.40 -31.93 -8.41
CA GLY A 374 27.05 -31.46 -8.56
C GLY A 374 26.13 -31.76 -7.37
N SER A 375 26.30 -32.93 -6.73
CA SER A 375 25.53 -33.29 -5.52
C SER A 375 25.96 -32.43 -4.31
N LEU A 376 27.21 -32.00 -4.23
CA LEU A 376 27.69 -31.10 -3.19
C LEU A 376 27.17 -29.68 -3.39
N HIS A 377 27.10 -29.19 -4.65
CA HIS A 377 26.45 -27.91 -4.97
C HIS A 377 24.98 -27.93 -4.60
N TRP A 378 24.27 -29.01 -4.96
CA TRP A 378 22.85 -29.17 -4.61
C TRP A 378 22.62 -29.22 -3.10
N LEU A 379 23.51 -29.85 -2.35
CA LEU A 379 23.47 -29.89 -0.89
C LEU A 379 23.52 -28.49 -0.29
N VAL A 380 24.50 -27.68 -0.73
CA VAL A 380 24.67 -26.29 -0.27
C VAL A 380 23.48 -25.42 -0.69
N LEU A 381 22.99 -25.59 -1.92
CA LEU A 381 21.86 -24.85 -2.46
C LEU A 381 20.56 -25.20 -1.70
N ALA A 382 20.33 -26.47 -1.39
CA ALA A 382 19.17 -26.90 -0.61
C ALA A 382 19.21 -26.38 0.83
N GLU A 383 20.40 -26.36 1.44
CA GLU A 383 20.59 -25.82 2.79
C GLU A 383 20.21 -24.34 2.86
N HIS A 384 20.78 -23.50 2.00
CA HIS A 384 20.58 -22.06 2.04
C HIS A 384 19.31 -21.59 1.33
N GLY A 385 18.90 -22.31 0.28
CA GLY A 385 17.60 -22.10 -0.38
C GLY A 385 16.43 -22.33 0.55
N GLY A 386 16.55 -23.30 1.45
CA GLY A 386 15.55 -23.50 2.50
C GLY A 386 15.50 -22.37 3.52
N LEU A 387 16.65 -21.82 3.94
CA LEU A 387 16.66 -20.61 4.81
C LEU A 387 16.04 -19.40 4.11
N LEU A 388 16.34 -19.22 2.81
CA LEU A 388 15.73 -18.20 1.97
C LEU A 388 14.21 -18.35 1.92
N ALA A 389 13.71 -19.56 1.67
CA ALA A 389 12.29 -19.84 1.62
C ALA A 389 11.58 -19.54 2.96
N LEU A 390 12.17 -19.95 4.09
CA LEU A 390 11.65 -19.65 5.42
C LEU A 390 11.58 -18.14 5.69
N GLY A 391 12.64 -17.39 5.34
CA GLY A 391 12.65 -15.95 5.48
C GLY A 391 11.56 -15.28 4.62
N LEU A 392 11.44 -15.71 3.38
CA LEU A 392 10.43 -15.21 2.44
C LEU A 392 8.99 -15.48 2.93
N ILE A 393 8.69 -16.73 3.30
CA ILE A 393 7.37 -17.12 3.80
C ILE A 393 7.02 -16.36 5.07
N GLY A 394 7.96 -16.30 6.04
CA GLY A 394 7.75 -15.58 7.29
C GLY A 394 7.51 -14.08 7.06
N GLY A 395 8.26 -13.46 6.17
CA GLY A 395 8.10 -12.04 5.81
C GLY A 395 6.77 -11.76 5.13
N VAL A 396 6.40 -12.57 4.12
CA VAL A 396 5.13 -12.41 3.37
C VAL A 396 3.92 -12.64 4.28
N VAL A 397 3.89 -13.72 5.07
CA VAL A 397 2.75 -14.01 5.98
C VAL A 397 2.57 -12.89 7.00
N SER A 398 3.67 -12.37 7.54
CA SER A 398 3.61 -11.27 8.50
C SER A 398 3.18 -9.95 7.85
N ALA A 399 3.61 -9.68 6.61
CA ALA A 399 3.20 -8.52 5.85
C ALA A 399 1.71 -8.57 5.46
N LEU A 400 1.20 -9.72 5.04
CA LEU A 400 -0.22 -9.90 4.73
C LEU A 400 -1.13 -9.60 5.94
N LEU A 401 -0.70 -9.95 7.15
CA LEU A 401 -1.43 -9.55 8.35
C LEU A 401 -1.36 -8.04 8.59
N ALA A 402 -0.20 -7.44 8.36
CA ALA A 402 -0.01 -5.99 8.54
C ALA A 402 -0.89 -5.16 7.59
N VAL A 403 -1.11 -5.64 6.36
CA VAL A 403 -1.90 -4.95 5.34
C VAL A 403 -3.35 -5.44 5.24
N ALA A 404 -3.77 -6.36 6.12
CA ALA A 404 -5.13 -6.92 6.11
C ALA A 404 -6.25 -5.84 6.09
N PRO A 405 -6.15 -4.69 6.77
CA PRO A 405 -7.16 -3.64 6.68
C PRO A 405 -7.29 -3.02 5.28
N SER A 406 -6.18 -2.86 4.57
CA SER A 406 -6.19 -2.29 3.21
C SER A 406 -6.74 -3.26 2.17
N LEU A 407 -6.81 -4.57 2.49
CA LEU A 407 -7.44 -5.56 1.63
C LEU A 407 -8.97 -5.58 1.72
N THR A 408 -9.52 -5.01 2.79
CA THR A 408 -10.96 -5.01 3.08
C THR A 408 -11.59 -3.63 2.88
N GLY A 409 -10.80 -2.62 2.57
CA GLY A 409 -11.27 -1.26 2.28
C GLY A 409 -11.78 -1.13 0.84
N PRO A 410 -12.83 -0.32 0.60
CA PRO A 410 -13.26 -0.01 -0.75
C PRO A 410 -12.15 0.75 -1.50
N GLY A 411 -11.85 0.34 -2.72
CA GLY A 411 -10.87 1.01 -3.58
C GLY A 411 -9.39 0.73 -3.29
N GLN A 412 -9.07 -0.27 -2.48
CA GLN A 412 -7.69 -0.65 -2.18
C GLN A 412 -7.49 -2.14 -2.48
N GLY A 413 -6.71 -2.42 -3.53
CA GLY A 413 -6.26 -3.77 -3.88
C GLY A 413 -4.79 -3.98 -3.52
N LEU A 414 -4.38 -5.23 -3.26
CA LEU A 414 -2.95 -5.53 -3.26
C LEU A 414 -2.43 -5.40 -4.68
N PRO A 415 -1.35 -4.64 -4.93
CA PRO A 415 -0.68 -4.65 -6.22
C PRO A 415 0.00 -6.02 -6.43
N MET A 416 -0.81 -7.00 -6.83
CA MET A 416 -0.37 -8.41 -6.94
C MET A 416 0.83 -8.57 -7.88
N ASP A 417 0.92 -7.73 -8.90
CA ASP A 417 2.03 -7.78 -9.83
C ASP A 417 3.33 -7.24 -9.20
N LEU A 418 3.26 -6.17 -8.43
CA LEU A 418 4.40 -5.68 -7.66
C LEU A 418 4.87 -6.74 -6.65
N LEU A 419 3.94 -7.40 -5.96
CA LEU A 419 4.25 -8.47 -5.00
C LEU A 419 4.96 -9.64 -5.69
N LYS A 420 4.50 -10.10 -6.85
CA LYS A 420 5.13 -11.16 -7.65
C LYS A 420 6.57 -10.78 -8.05
N TRP A 421 6.78 -9.54 -8.53
CA TRP A 421 8.10 -9.06 -8.91
C TRP A 421 9.06 -8.96 -7.73
N ILE A 422 8.59 -8.48 -6.57
CA ILE A 422 9.40 -8.42 -5.34
C ILE A 422 9.80 -9.82 -4.90
N ILE A 423 8.84 -10.73 -4.74
CA ILE A 423 9.10 -12.10 -4.29
C ILE A 423 10.01 -12.84 -5.29
N GLY A 424 9.72 -12.74 -6.58
CA GLY A 424 10.51 -13.33 -7.66
C GLY A 424 11.94 -12.79 -7.70
N GLY A 425 12.11 -11.48 -7.60
CA GLY A 425 13.41 -10.82 -7.59
C GLY A 425 14.29 -11.25 -6.41
N ILE A 426 13.69 -11.34 -5.21
CA ILE A 426 14.41 -11.80 -4.00
C ILE A 426 14.83 -13.27 -4.12
N LEU A 427 13.92 -14.13 -4.61
CA LEU A 427 14.22 -15.55 -4.85
C LEU A 427 15.39 -15.70 -5.84
N VAL A 428 15.29 -15.05 -6.99
CA VAL A 428 16.33 -15.12 -8.03
C VAL A 428 17.66 -14.58 -7.52
N SER A 429 17.66 -13.41 -6.87
CA SER A 429 18.88 -12.80 -6.31
C SER A 429 19.50 -13.69 -5.22
N GLY A 430 18.71 -14.18 -4.27
CA GLY A 430 19.21 -15.03 -3.19
C GLY A 430 19.77 -16.36 -3.69
N LEU A 431 19.09 -17.01 -4.64
CA LEU A 431 19.56 -18.25 -5.27
C LEU A 431 20.82 -18.01 -6.11
N PHE A 432 20.89 -16.90 -6.84
CA PHE A 432 22.05 -16.51 -7.64
C PHE A 432 23.30 -16.34 -6.77
N TRP A 433 23.24 -15.56 -5.69
CA TRP A 433 24.36 -15.34 -4.79
C TRP A 433 24.77 -16.62 -4.06
N THR A 434 23.79 -17.46 -3.66
CA THR A 434 24.07 -18.77 -3.05
C THR A 434 24.77 -19.70 -4.03
N TRP A 435 24.31 -19.74 -5.29
CA TRP A 435 24.96 -20.54 -6.33
C TRP A 435 26.37 -20.03 -6.62
N LEU A 436 26.57 -18.74 -6.79
CA LEU A 436 27.86 -18.13 -7.06
C LEU A 436 28.86 -18.41 -5.94
N ALA A 437 28.46 -18.24 -4.69
CA ALA A 437 29.28 -18.54 -3.51
C ALA A 437 29.63 -20.02 -3.43
N SER A 438 28.69 -20.92 -3.73
CA SER A 438 28.92 -22.35 -3.78
C SER A 438 29.93 -22.73 -4.88
N VAL A 439 29.78 -22.16 -6.08
CA VAL A 439 30.74 -22.38 -7.18
C VAL A 439 32.15 -21.86 -6.81
N ALA A 440 32.22 -20.65 -6.27
CA ALA A 440 33.52 -20.06 -5.87
C ALA A 440 34.23 -20.90 -4.78
N ALA A 441 33.48 -21.39 -3.80
CA ALA A 441 34.03 -22.19 -2.70
C ALA A 441 34.47 -23.58 -3.12
N LEU A 442 33.80 -24.20 -4.11
CA LEU A 442 34.09 -25.57 -4.58
C LEU A 442 35.01 -25.62 -5.82
N ARG A 443 35.44 -24.47 -6.39
CA ARG A 443 36.38 -24.42 -7.53
C ARG A 443 37.79 -24.85 -7.20
N GLY A 444 38.25 -24.87 -5.93
CA GLY A 444 39.57 -25.35 -5.53
C GLY A 444 39.61 -26.87 -5.42
N SER A 445 40.83 -27.48 -5.50
CA SER A 445 41.02 -28.90 -5.23
C SER A 445 40.69 -29.22 -3.77
N LEU A 446 39.48 -29.78 -3.51
CA LEU A 446 39.06 -30.19 -2.16
C LEU A 446 40.03 -31.23 -1.54
N LEU A 447 40.70 -32.05 -2.38
CA LEU A 447 41.62 -33.08 -1.95
C LEU A 447 42.93 -32.49 -1.36
N THR A 448 43.35 -31.28 -1.75
CA THR A 448 44.51 -30.62 -1.14
C THR A 448 44.21 -30.14 0.29
N ALA A 449 42.93 -29.89 0.64
CA ALA A 449 42.54 -29.53 1.99
C ALA A 449 42.67 -30.69 2.99
N LEU A 450 42.57 -31.95 2.53
CA LEU A 450 42.82 -33.14 3.36
C LEU A 450 44.32 -33.40 3.63
N ARG A 451 45.21 -32.73 2.90
CA ARG A 451 46.68 -32.93 3.02
C ARG A 451 47.32 -31.90 3.94
N SER A 452 46.58 -30.86 4.34
CA SER A 452 47.06 -29.73 5.17
C SER A 452 46.59 -29.82 6.63
N GLU A 453 45.82 -30.84 7.03
CA GLU A 453 45.59 -31.27 8.41
C GLU A 453 46.48 -32.50 8.74
#